data_babbb4a1626e5ae8351f9deb8bd12a67
#
_entry.id   babbb4a1626e5ae8351f9deb8bd12a67
#
_cell.length_a   1.000
_cell.length_b   1.000
_cell.length_c   1.000
_cell.angle_alpha   90.00
_cell.angle_beta   90.00
_cell.angle_gamma   90.00
#
_symmetry.space_group_name_H-M   'P 1'
#
loop_
_entity.id
_entity.type
_entity.pdbx_description
1 polymer ?
#
loop_
_entity_poly.entity_id
_entity_poly.type
_entity_poly.pdbx_seq_one_letter_code
_entity_poly.pdbx_strand_id
1 'polypeptide(L)'
;LRVCKVSVGAGEPLQIVCGAPNARAGLKAPLATVGAELPPGEDGKPFKIGVGKLRGVESRGMLCSAKELKIDDDHGGLLELPADAPVGTDIRAHLKLDDHVFTLKLTPNLAHALSVFGIAREVSALTGSPLVTPAIAPVQPAHDQRLPVEVQAPDLCGRFSGRIVRGVNPTAKT
;
A
#
# COMPACT_ATOMS: atom_id res chain seq x y z
N LEU A 1 -2.26 -28.09 0.31
CA LEU A 1 -3.10 -27.54 1.35
C LEU A 1 -2.47 -27.76 2.72
N ARG A 2 -2.59 -26.78 3.61
CA ARG A 2 -2.13 -26.82 5.01
C ARG A 2 -3.30 -26.54 5.91
N VAL A 3 -3.36 -27.22 7.07
CA VAL A 3 -4.32 -26.91 8.14
C VAL A 3 -3.61 -25.98 9.12
N CYS A 4 -4.11 -24.76 9.23
CA CYS A 4 -3.54 -23.71 10.06
C CYS A 4 -4.40 -23.49 11.31
N LYS A 5 -3.77 -23.22 12.44
CA LYS A 5 -4.40 -22.65 13.63
C LYS A 5 -4.04 -21.17 13.65
N VAL A 6 -5.05 -20.31 13.48
CA VAL A 6 -4.88 -18.86 13.29
C VAL A 6 -5.44 -18.13 14.49
N SER A 7 -4.56 -17.41 15.19
CA SER A 7 -4.97 -16.53 16.30
C SER A 7 -5.61 -15.25 15.75
N VAL A 8 -6.71 -14.86 16.34
CA VAL A 8 -7.40 -13.59 16.04
C VAL A 8 -7.28 -12.58 17.18
N GLY A 9 -6.30 -12.76 18.06
CA GLY A 9 -6.03 -11.87 19.19
C GLY A 9 -6.81 -12.19 20.46
N ALA A 10 -7.99 -12.79 20.35
CA ALA A 10 -8.81 -13.20 21.47
C ALA A 10 -9.51 -14.53 21.17
N GLY A 11 -9.81 -15.32 22.21
CA GLY A 11 -10.49 -16.60 22.09
C GLY A 11 -9.59 -17.72 21.53
N GLU A 12 -10.23 -18.84 21.19
CA GLU A 12 -9.54 -20.00 20.64
C GLU A 12 -9.10 -19.76 19.18
N PRO A 13 -7.90 -20.23 18.79
CA PRO A 13 -7.43 -20.13 17.41
C PRO A 13 -8.38 -20.81 16.42
N LEU A 14 -8.69 -20.12 15.33
CA LEU A 14 -9.54 -20.65 14.27
C LEU A 14 -8.78 -21.67 13.42
N GLN A 15 -9.47 -22.74 13.03
CA GLN A 15 -8.96 -23.69 12.07
C GLN A 15 -9.23 -23.21 10.65
N ILE A 16 -8.17 -22.99 9.88
CA ILE A 16 -8.22 -22.51 8.50
C ILE A 16 -7.46 -23.48 7.59
N VAL A 17 -8.07 -23.86 6.49
CA VAL A 17 -7.40 -24.65 5.44
C VAL A 17 -6.88 -23.68 4.39
N CYS A 18 -5.57 -23.65 4.22
CA CYS A 18 -4.90 -22.70 3.31
C CYS A 18 -4.09 -23.44 2.24
N GLY A 19 -4.20 -22.95 1.00
CA GLY A 19 -3.48 -23.47 -0.16
C GLY A 19 -2.27 -22.63 -0.57
N ALA A 20 -2.07 -21.48 0.05
CA ALA A 20 -1.01 -20.56 -0.35
C ALA A 20 0.40 -21.15 -0.08
N PRO A 21 1.35 -20.95 -1.00
CA PRO A 21 2.69 -21.53 -0.88
C PRO A 21 3.49 -20.96 0.29
N ASN A 22 3.27 -19.70 0.63
CA ASN A 22 3.97 -18.97 1.69
C ASN A 22 3.35 -19.15 3.09
N ALA A 23 2.24 -19.89 3.22
CA ALA A 23 1.63 -20.15 4.53
C ALA A 23 2.62 -20.91 5.43
N ARG A 24 2.95 -20.33 6.60
CA ARG A 24 3.91 -20.89 7.57
C ARG A 24 3.57 -20.44 8.99
N ALA A 25 4.12 -21.16 9.96
CA ALA A 25 3.99 -20.75 11.36
C ALA A 25 4.67 -19.39 11.60
N GLY A 26 4.05 -18.54 12.43
CA GLY A 26 4.52 -17.19 12.73
C GLY A 26 4.20 -16.13 11.68
N LEU A 27 3.66 -16.52 10.51
CA LEU A 27 3.20 -15.56 9.51
C LEU A 27 2.00 -14.75 10.05
N LYS A 28 2.05 -13.43 9.89
CA LYS A 28 0.89 -12.56 10.06
C LYS A 28 0.29 -12.25 8.68
N ALA A 29 -1.00 -12.49 8.53
CA ALA A 29 -1.72 -12.31 7.28
C ALA A 29 -3.17 -11.89 7.57
N PRO A 30 -3.85 -11.20 6.64
CA PRO A 30 -5.26 -10.90 6.79
C PRO A 30 -6.09 -12.18 6.81
N LEU A 31 -7.08 -12.21 7.71
CA LEU A 31 -8.05 -13.28 7.84
C LEU A 31 -9.46 -12.74 7.63
N ALA A 32 -10.16 -13.24 6.63
CA ALA A 32 -11.59 -13.06 6.48
C ALA A 32 -12.31 -14.15 7.31
N THR A 33 -12.97 -13.73 8.37
CA THR A 33 -13.74 -14.62 9.26
C THR A 33 -15.08 -14.99 8.64
N VAL A 34 -15.75 -16.00 9.19
CA VAL A 34 -17.09 -16.38 8.75
C VAL A 34 -18.04 -15.19 8.88
N GLY A 35 -18.77 -14.89 7.80
CA GLY A 35 -19.65 -13.72 7.69
C GLY A 35 -19.01 -12.50 7.07
N ALA A 36 -17.68 -12.43 6.95
CA ALA A 36 -17.02 -11.35 6.24
C ALA A 36 -17.40 -11.36 4.76
N GLU A 37 -17.52 -10.16 4.19
CA GLU A 37 -17.74 -9.95 2.76
C GLU A 37 -16.46 -9.34 2.17
N LEU A 38 -15.85 -10.05 1.23
CA LEU A 38 -14.72 -9.56 0.46
C LEU A 38 -15.19 -8.69 -0.70
N PRO A 39 -14.34 -7.78 -1.19
CA PRO A 39 -14.66 -6.96 -2.35
C PRO A 39 -15.14 -7.79 -3.54
N PRO A 40 -16.04 -7.23 -4.40
CA PRO A 40 -16.58 -7.95 -5.53
C PRO A 40 -15.52 -8.49 -6.46
N GLY A 41 -15.68 -9.75 -6.91
CA GLY A 41 -14.88 -10.34 -7.97
C GLY A 41 -15.21 -9.74 -9.35
N GLU A 42 -14.78 -10.41 -10.41
CA GLU A 42 -15.04 -10.00 -11.80
C GLU A 42 -16.55 -10.07 -12.16
N ASP A 43 -17.30 -10.90 -11.44
CA ASP A 43 -18.76 -11.04 -11.58
C ASP A 43 -19.55 -9.92 -10.91
N GLY A 44 -18.87 -8.97 -10.26
CA GLY A 44 -19.47 -7.83 -9.56
C GLY A 44 -20.20 -8.18 -8.27
N LYS A 45 -20.13 -9.45 -7.81
CA LYS A 45 -20.78 -9.89 -6.57
C LYS A 45 -19.79 -9.96 -5.41
N PRO A 46 -20.20 -9.51 -4.21
CA PRO A 46 -19.36 -9.67 -3.02
C PRO A 46 -19.19 -11.16 -2.69
N PHE A 47 -17.98 -11.56 -2.33
CA PHE A 47 -17.70 -12.93 -1.93
C PHE A 47 -17.86 -13.04 -0.41
N LYS A 48 -18.93 -13.71 0.04
CA LYS A 48 -19.22 -13.92 1.46
C LYS A 48 -18.53 -15.17 1.99
N ILE A 49 -17.76 -15.02 3.04
CA ILE A 49 -17.03 -16.10 3.69
C ILE A 49 -17.97 -16.92 4.56
N GLY A 50 -18.05 -18.20 4.26
CA GLY A 50 -18.78 -19.21 5.03
C GLY A 50 -17.86 -20.21 5.71
N VAL A 51 -18.44 -21.14 6.46
CA VAL A 51 -17.72 -22.34 6.90
C VAL A 51 -17.57 -23.27 5.71
N GLY A 52 -16.33 -23.51 5.29
CA GLY A 52 -16.00 -24.37 4.16
C GLY A 52 -15.50 -25.74 4.62
N LYS A 53 -15.60 -26.75 3.74
CA LYS A 53 -14.99 -28.07 3.96
C LYS A 53 -14.11 -28.42 2.76
N LEU A 54 -12.80 -28.46 2.99
CA LEU A 54 -11.81 -28.74 1.95
C LEU A 54 -11.13 -30.09 2.23
N ARG A 55 -11.28 -31.03 1.31
CA ARG A 55 -10.79 -32.42 1.46
C ARG A 55 -11.15 -33.05 2.81
N GLY A 56 -12.39 -32.83 3.24
CA GLY A 56 -12.89 -33.40 4.49
C GLY A 56 -12.56 -32.59 5.77
N VAL A 57 -11.73 -31.54 5.67
CA VAL A 57 -11.34 -30.70 6.81
C VAL A 57 -12.11 -29.39 6.80
N GLU A 58 -12.70 -29.02 7.93
CA GLU A 58 -13.45 -27.78 8.10
C GLU A 58 -12.51 -26.57 8.15
N SER A 59 -12.89 -25.50 7.46
CA SER A 59 -12.22 -24.18 7.49
C SER A 59 -13.21 -23.12 7.94
N ARG A 60 -12.88 -22.39 8.99
CA ARG A 60 -13.72 -21.33 9.59
C ARG A 60 -13.23 -19.93 9.20
N GLY A 61 -13.04 -19.71 7.91
CA GLY A 61 -12.56 -18.48 7.34
C GLY A 61 -11.58 -18.70 6.22
N MET A 62 -10.99 -17.62 5.72
CA MET A 62 -10.03 -17.62 4.61
C MET A 62 -8.90 -16.63 4.90
N LEU A 63 -7.65 -17.09 4.81
CA LEU A 63 -6.49 -16.20 4.76
C LEU A 63 -6.41 -15.57 3.38
N CYS A 64 -6.14 -14.27 3.31
CA CYS A 64 -6.28 -13.49 2.08
C CYS A 64 -4.94 -13.08 1.49
N SER A 65 -4.88 -13.05 0.17
CA SER A 65 -3.87 -12.37 -0.64
C SER A 65 -4.21 -10.88 -0.79
N ALA A 66 -3.27 -10.09 -1.33
CA ALA A 66 -3.52 -8.69 -1.66
C ALA A 66 -4.61 -8.52 -2.73
N LYS A 67 -4.66 -9.44 -3.71
CA LYS A 67 -5.66 -9.44 -4.78
C LYS A 67 -7.08 -9.64 -4.26
N GLU A 68 -7.31 -10.57 -3.33
CA GLU A 68 -8.62 -10.82 -2.74
C GLU A 68 -9.15 -9.62 -1.96
N LEU A 69 -8.24 -8.83 -1.40
CA LEU A 69 -8.55 -7.58 -0.70
C LEU A 69 -8.62 -6.35 -1.63
N LYS A 70 -8.34 -6.52 -2.94
CA LYS A 70 -8.23 -5.42 -3.93
C LYS A 70 -7.20 -4.34 -3.54
N ILE A 71 -6.14 -4.74 -2.84
CA ILE A 71 -5.04 -3.85 -2.46
C ILE A 71 -3.98 -3.82 -3.57
N ASP A 72 -3.72 -4.99 -4.20
CA ASP A 72 -2.75 -5.18 -5.27
C ASP A 72 -3.24 -6.32 -6.18
N ASP A 73 -2.65 -6.48 -7.36
CA ASP A 73 -2.91 -7.60 -8.27
C ASP A 73 -2.13 -8.87 -7.89
N ASP A 74 -1.23 -8.81 -6.90
CA ASP A 74 -0.45 -9.95 -6.43
C ASP A 74 -1.34 -11.02 -5.79
N HIS A 75 -1.29 -12.23 -6.35
CA HIS A 75 -1.97 -13.42 -5.89
C HIS A 75 -1.04 -14.63 -5.74
N GLY A 76 0.27 -14.42 -5.77
CA GLY A 76 1.29 -15.47 -5.63
C GLY A 76 1.31 -16.13 -4.25
N GLY A 77 0.66 -15.52 -3.25
CA GLY A 77 0.55 -16.02 -1.90
C GLY A 77 -0.34 -15.16 -1.01
N LEU A 78 -0.29 -15.42 0.28
CA LEU A 78 -0.95 -14.56 1.29
C LEU A 78 -0.26 -13.21 1.36
N LEU A 79 -1.03 -12.16 1.64
CA LEU A 79 -0.48 -10.86 1.99
C LEU A 79 0.26 -10.98 3.33
N GLU A 80 1.60 -10.86 3.29
CA GLU A 80 2.43 -10.92 4.48
C GLU A 80 2.44 -9.56 5.18
N LEU A 81 2.02 -9.53 6.42
CA LEU A 81 2.07 -8.34 7.25
C LEU A 81 3.38 -8.28 8.05
N PRO A 82 3.86 -7.08 8.42
CA PRO A 82 5.02 -6.91 9.27
C PRO A 82 4.90 -7.67 10.59
N ALA A 83 6.02 -8.10 11.14
CA ALA A 83 6.05 -8.89 12.38
C ALA A 83 5.45 -8.18 13.59
N ASP A 84 5.47 -6.84 13.59
CA ASP A 84 4.89 -5.98 14.62
C ASP A 84 3.40 -5.68 14.40
N ALA A 85 2.80 -6.10 13.26
CA ALA A 85 1.38 -5.89 13.01
C ALA A 85 0.53 -6.46 14.16
N PRO A 86 -0.42 -5.68 14.72
CA PRO A 86 -1.21 -6.11 15.88
C PRO A 86 -2.21 -7.20 15.47
N VAL A 87 -2.15 -8.35 16.16
CA VAL A 87 -3.06 -9.46 15.92
C VAL A 87 -4.48 -9.12 16.40
N GLY A 88 -5.49 -9.44 15.60
CA GLY A 88 -6.90 -9.19 15.92
C GLY A 88 -7.39 -7.79 15.55
N THR A 89 -6.54 -6.94 15.01
CA THR A 89 -6.96 -5.62 14.49
C THR A 89 -7.60 -5.78 13.11
N ASP A 90 -8.64 -5.00 12.84
CA ASP A 90 -9.24 -4.92 11.50
C ASP A 90 -8.18 -4.44 10.48
N ILE A 91 -8.04 -5.19 9.40
CA ILE A 91 -7.03 -4.91 8.37
C ILE A 91 -7.23 -3.53 7.72
N ARG A 92 -8.47 -3.06 7.58
CA ARG A 92 -8.76 -1.73 7.03
C ARG A 92 -8.22 -0.62 7.92
N ALA A 93 -8.39 -0.77 9.23
CA ALA A 93 -7.85 0.17 10.21
C ALA A 93 -6.31 0.13 10.24
N HIS A 94 -5.73 -1.10 10.20
CA HIS A 94 -4.26 -1.27 10.19
C HIS A 94 -3.60 -0.66 8.96
N LEU A 95 -4.18 -0.87 7.78
CA LEU A 95 -3.68 -0.34 6.51
C LEU A 95 -4.24 1.05 6.16
N LYS A 96 -5.11 1.63 7.03
CA LYS A 96 -5.75 2.94 6.83
C LYS A 96 -6.49 3.02 5.49
N LEU A 97 -7.28 1.97 5.18
CA LEU A 97 -8.00 1.86 3.90
C LEU A 97 -9.31 2.66 3.88
N ASP A 98 -9.82 3.10 5.03
CA ASP A 98 -10.99 3.96 5.11
C ASP A 98 -10.57 5.40 4.76
N ASP A 99 -10.53 5.71 3.46
CA ASP A 99 -10.08 6.97 2.91
C ASP A 99 -10.98 7.42 1.75
N HIS A 100 -10.88 8.69 1.38
CA HIS A 100 -11.58 9.25 0.24
C HIS A 100 -10.57 9.67 -0.84
N VAL A 101 -10.56 8.97 -1.95
CA VAL A 101 -9.69 9.25 -3.09
C VAL A 101 -10.43 10.12 -4.09
N PHE A 102 -9.87 11.29 -4.42
CA PHE A 102 -10.41 12.21 -5.41
C PHE A 102 -9.57 12.20 -6.69
N THR A 103 -10.20 11.95 -7.82
CA THR A 103 -9.59 12.17 -9.12
C THR A 103 -9.86 13.61 -9.57
N LEU A 104 -8.79 14.42 -9.67
CA LEU A 104 -8.89 15.82 -10.02
C LEU A 104 -8.49 16.05 -11.48
N LYS A 105 -9.30 16.85 -12.19
CA LYS A 105 -8.96 17.35 -13.51
C LYS A 105 -8.82 18.87 -13.43
N LEU A 106 -7.60 19.36 -13.58
CA LEU A 106 -7.30 20.78 -13.50
C LEU A 106 -7.53 21.45 -14.85
N THR A 107 -8.05 22.67 -14.80
CA THR A 107 -8.13 23.56 -15.97
C THR A 107 -6.75 24.21 -16.22
N PRO A 108 -6.46 24.67 -17.46
CA PRO A 108 -5.14 25.22 -17.80
C PRO A 108 -4.67 26.39 -16.94
N ASN A 109 -5.60 27.19 -16.42
CA ASN A 109 -5.29 28.32 -15.53
C ASN A 109 -4.80 27.89 -14.13
N LEU A 110 -4.96 26.62 -13.77
CA LEU A 110 -4.50 26.04 -12.50
C LEU A 110 -3.24 25.19 -12.65
N ALA A 111 -2.40 25.44 -13.66
CA ALA A 111 -1.18 24.70 -13.92
C ALA A 111 -0.21 24.67 -12.71
N HIS A 112 -0.22 25.70 -11.88
CA HIS A 112 0.54 25.77 -10.63
C HIS A 112 0.11 24.75 -9.56
N ALA A 113 -1.08 24.17 -9.71
CA ALA A 113 -1.63 23.15 -8.81
C ALA A 113 -1.34 21.70 -9.28
N LEU A 114 -0.52 21.49 -10.33
CA LEU A 114 -0.13 20.17 -10.85
C LEU A 114 0.89 19.46 -9.94
N SER A 115 0.58 19.36 -8.65
CA SER A 115 1.34 18.59 -7.66
C SER A 115 0.48 18.39 -6.40
N VAL A 116 0.82 17.41 -5.57
CA VAL A 116 0.15 17.20 -4.27
C VAL A 116 0.22 18.47 -3.43
N PHE A 117 1.38 19.13 -3.37
CA PHE A 117 1.55 20.37 -2.62
C PHE A 117 0.78 21.55 -3.23
N GLY A 118 0.69 21.63 -4.57
CA GLY A 118 -0.11 22.62 -5.27
C GLY A 118 -1.59 22.47 -4.94
N ILE A 119 -2.14 21.26 -4.97
CA ILE A 119 -3.51 20.97 -4.55
C ILE A 119 -3.71 21.29 -3.07
N ALA A 120 -2.77 20.96 -2.19
CA ALA A 120 -2.88 21.28 -0.77
C ALA A 120 -3.01 22.78 -0.52
N ARG A 121 -2.28 23.61 -1.29
CA ARG A 121 -2.39 25.07 -1.23
C ARG A 121 -3.76 25.55 -1.67
N GLU A 122 -4.30 25.00 -2.76
CA GLU A 122 -5.65 25.34 -3.24
C GLU A 122 -6.72 24.94 -2.20
N VAL A 123 -6.63 23.74 -1.64
CA VAL A 123 -7.53 23.28 -0.57
C VAL A 123 -7.44 24.18 0.65
N SER A 124 -6.22 24.54 1.08
CA SER A 124 -6.01 25.49 2.18
C SER A 124 -6.66 26.84 1.90
N ALA A 125 -6.48 27.38 0.70
CA ALA A 125 -7.05 28.67 0.31
C ALA A 125 -8.60 28.65 0.26
N LEU A 126 -9.18 27.55 -0.21
CA LEU A 126 -10.63 27.40 -0.36
C LEU A 126 -11.34 27.08 0.96
N THR A 127 -10.72 26.33 1.84
CA THR A 127 -11.35 25.83 3.08
C THR A 127 -10.94 26.60 4.33
N GLY A 128 -9.87 27.40 4.27
CA GLY A 128 -9.24 28.00 5.44
C GLY A 128 -8.46 27.02 6.33
N SER A 129 -8.34 25.76 5.90
CA SER A 129 -7.56 24.75 6.65
C SER A 129 -6.07 25.09 6.64
N PRO A 130 -5.34 24.88 7.74
CA PRO A 130 -3.90 25.19 7.78
C PRO A 130 -3.12 24.33 6.80
N LEU A 131 -2.22 24.97 6.03
CA LEU A 131 -1.30 24.27 5.14
C LEU A 131 -0.12 23.73 5.93
N VAL A 132 0.02 22.40 5.98
CA VAL A 132 1.18 21.74 6.57
C VAL A 132 2.24 21.52 5.50
N THR A 133 3.34 22.28 5.58
CA THR A 133 4.46 22.13 4.64
C THR A 133 5.37 20.98 5.10
N PRO A 134 5.64 19.98 4.23
CA PRO A 134 6.58 18.93 4.59
C PRO A 134 7.99 19.51 4.82
N ALA A 135 8.65 19.04 5.87
CA ALA A 135 10.04 19.40 6.13
C ALA A 135 10.93 18.68 5.11
N ILE A 136 11.50 19.47 4.19
CA ILE A 136 12.46 18.95 3.19
C ILE A 136 13.87 19.28 3.71
N ALA A 137 14.44 18.35 4.47
CA ALA A 137 15.81 18.51 4.96
C ALA A 137 16.83 18.24 3.82
N PRO A 138 17.92 19.01 3.73
CA PRO A 138 19.01 18.70 2.81
C PRO A 138 19.60 17.33 3.11
N VAL A 139 19.71 16.49 2.07
CA VAL A 139 20.42 15.21 2.18
C VAL A 139 21.91 15.47 2.04
N GLN A 140 22.70 15.05 3.04
CA GLN A 140 24.16 15.19 3.01
C GLN A 140 24.73 14.31 1.88
N PRO A 141 25.68 14.84 1.08
CA PRO A 141 26.32 14.06 0.04
C PRO A 141 27.13 12.91 0.66
N ALA A 142 27.00 11.72 0.08
CA ALA A 142 27.79 10.54 0.45
C ALA A 142 29.17 10.49 -0.25
N HIS A 143 29.42 11.39 -1.22
CA HIS A 143 30.67 11.52 -1.97
C HIS A 143 30.76 12.89 -2.63
N ASP A 144 31.97 13.31 -3.00
CA ASP A 144 32.26 14.63 -3.59
C ASP A 144 32.35 14.61 -5.13
N GLN A 145 31.96 13.51 -5.77
CA GLN A 145 32.02 13.42 -7.22
C GLN A 145 31.06 14.41 -7.86
N ARG A 146 31.59 15.11 -8.88
CA ARG A 146 30.83 16.05 -9.71
C ARG A 146 31.01 15.72 -11.17
N LEU A 147 29.96 15.89 -11.96
CA LEU A 147 30.07 15.93 -13.41
C LEU A 147 30.23 17.40 -13.84
N PRO A 148 31.11 17.69 -14.79
CA PRO A 148 31.22 19.02 -15.37
C PRO A 148 29.88 19.38 -16.04
N VAL A 149 29.38 20.56 -15.74
CA VAL A 149 28.18 21.13 -16.37
C VAL A 149 28.55 22.48 -16.89
N GLU A 150 28.36 22.69 -18.20
CA GLU A 150 28.51 23.97 -18.89
C GLU A 150 27.14 24.42 -19.42
N VAL A 151 26.73 25.63 -19.01
CA VAL A 151 25.49 26.23 -19.52
C VAL A 151 25.86 27.12 -20.68
N GLN A 152 25.64 26.67 -21.92
CA GLN A 152 26.02 27.38 -23.13
C GLN A 152 25.05 28.52 -23.50
N ALA A 153 23.83 28.51 -22.99
CA ALA A 153 22.82 29.53 -23.20
C ALA A 153 22.26 30.03 -21.86
N PRO A 154 23.00 30.84 -21.08
CA PRO A 154 22.59 31.26 -19.75
C PRO A 154 21.37 32.20 -19.75
N ASP A 155 21.10 32.87 -20.85
CA ASP A 155 19.90 33.67 -21.06
C ASP A 155 18.62 32.84 -21.19
N LEU A 156 18.72 31.59 -21.66
CA LEU A 156 17.61 30.66 -21.80
C LEU A 156 17.53 29.65 -20.64
N CYS A 157 18.67 29.31 -20.02
CA CYS A 157 18.77 28.39 -18.92
C CYS A 157 19.45 29.08 -17.73
N GLY A 158 18.66 29.76 -16.89
CA GLY A 158 19.19 30.51 -15.74
C GLY A 158 19.79 29.64 -14.65
N ARG A 159 19.43 28.33 -14.59
CA ARG A 159 19.99 27.39 -13.62
C ARG A 159 19.84 25.95 -14.06
N PHE A 160 20.92 25.18 -13.96
CA PHE A 160 20.94 23.73 -14.09
C PHE A 160 21.44 23.10 -12.79
N SER A 161 20.78 22.06 -12.32
CA SER A 161 21.19 21.32 -11.10
C SER A 161 21.23 19.83 -11.40
N GLY A 162 22.32 19.18 -11.02
CA GLY A 162 22.50 17.74 -11.20
C GLY A 162 22.94 17.08 -9.89
N ARG A 163 22.62 15.80 -9.73
CA ARG A 163 23.12 14.96 -8.65
C ARG A 163 23.59 13.62 -9.21
N ILE A 164 24.67 13.09 -8.65
CA ILE A 164 25.16 11.75 -8.96
C ILE A 164 24.67 10.83 -7.88
N VAL A 165 23.94 9.79 -8.28
CA VAL A 165 23.47 8.73 -7.38
C VAL A 165 24.19 7.44 -7.78
N ARG A 166 24.74 6.72 -6.80
CA ARG A 166 25.47 5.46 -6.99
C ARG A 166 24.74 4.31 -6.34
N GLY A 167 25.01 3.09 -6.79
CA GLY A 167 24.45 1.87 -6.22
C GLY A 167 22.96 1.71 -6.46
N VAL A 168 22.42 2.35 -7.50
CA VAL A 168 21.00 2.22 -7.85
C VAL A 168 20.74 0.82 -8.38
N ASN A 169 19.72 0.14 -7.83
CA ASN A 169 19.18 -1.06 -8.43
C ASN A 169 18.06 -0.68 -9.41
N PRO A 170 18.29 -0.72 -10.74
CA PRO A 170 17.29 -0.30 -11.72
C PRO A 170 16.11 -1.29 -11.84
N THR A 171 16.22 -2.46 -11.23
CA THR A 171 15.17 -3.50 -11.23
C THR A 171 14.41 -3.58 -9.91
N ALA A 172 14.70 -2.68 -8.96
CA ALA A 172 13.94 -2.60 -7.73
C ALA A 172 12.48 -2.25 -8.05
N LYS A 173 11.56 -3.04 -7.50
CA LYS A 173 10.14 -2.72 -7.54
C LYS A 173 9.86 -1.65 -6.49
N THR A 174 9.06 -0.66 -6.85
CA THR A 174 8.51 0.38 -5.95
C THR A 174 7.23 -0.12 -5.34
#